data_7ee267edf4c033b7df8faef91cb4b29c
#
_entry.id   7ee267edf4c033b7df8faef91cb4b29c
#
_cell.length_a   1.000
_cell.length_b   1.000
_cell.length_c   1.000
_cell.angle_alpha   90.00
_cell.angle_beta   90.00
_cell.angle_gamma   90.00
#
_symmetry.space_group_name_H-M   'P 1'
#
loop_
_entity.id
_entity.type
_entity.pdbx_description
1 polymer ?
#
loop_
_entity_poly.entity_id
_entity_poly.type
_entity_poly.pdbx_seq_one_letter_code
_entity_poly.pdbx_strand_id
1 'polypeptide(L)'
;MIRKLLQSLQRIETMYDLKSITEEQYAMMELMNDRLAHCIPKEKCRDYVTEAIACGQEAFEQYKDADIMAILVNSGVAILQDEREFSHHGQNYEVWAQITCGGKEKKIELFMPDLRRKQQILKENGVDAEEQWLVKLHLAHEFYHFLEYTKLGRVGTRLKPVQKNTLFGTVQRPLATVSEIAAHSFAGRYMKSEILPQMTDYIVMLSEGILPEETLRERLQEAEERLRKNEGGEQNVSMG
;
A
#
# COMPACT_ATOMS: atom_id res chain seq x y z
N MET A 1 -11.17 -33.52 12.91
CA MET A 1 -9.75 -33.35 13.29
C MET A 1 -8.86 -33.14 12.07
N ILE A 2 -8.85 -34.05 11.09
CA ILE A 2 -8.03 -33.96 9.86
C ILE A 2 -8.28 -32.67 9.06
N ARG A 3 -9.55 -32.25 8.88
CA ARG A 3 -9.89 -31.01 8.15
C ARG A 3 -9.32 -29.73 8.77
N LYS A 4 -9.29 -29.65 10.13
CA LYS A 4 -8.67 -28.53 10.84
C LYS A 4 -7.15 -28.55 10.71
N LEU A 5 -6.55 -29.75 10.69
CA LEU A 5 -5.09 -29.89 10.50
C LEU A 5 -4.68 -29.47 9.08
N LEU A 6 -5.43 -29.90 8.06
CA LEU A 6 -5.20 -29.51 6.66
C LEU A 6 -5.35 -28.00 6.48
N GLN A 7 -6.38 -27.40 7.07
CA GLN A 7 -6.56 -25.94 7.04
C GLN A 7 -5.41 -25.20 7.75
N SER A 8 -4.87 -25.72 8.87
CA SER A 8 -3.74 -25.10 9.54
C SER A 8 -2.44 -25.23 8.74
N LEU A 9 -2.19 -26.37 8.08
CA LEU A 9 -1.04 -26.56 7.20
C LEU A 9 -1.10 -25.65 5.98
N GLN A 10 -2.25 -25.53 5.34
CA GLN A 10 -2.47 -24.63 4.21
C GLN A 10 -2.26 -23.18 4.61
N ARG A 11 -2.75 -22.75 5.78
CA ARG A 11 -2.48 -21.39 6.33
C ARG A 11 -1.00 -21.14 6.55
N ILE A 12 -0.24 -22.13 7.04
CA ILE A 12 1.20 -22.01 7.24
C ILE A 12 1.92 -21.83 5.90
N GLU A 13 1.57 -22.62 4.88
CA GLU A 13 2.15 -22.47 3.53
C GLU A 13 1.87 -21.09 2.95
N THR A 14 0.62 -20.63 2.99
CA THR A 14 0.23 -19.29 2.50
C THR A 14 0.97 -18.17 3.25
N MET A 15 1.16 -18.32 4.55
CA MET A 15 1.92 -17.34 5.34
C MET A 15 3.41 -17.29 4.96
N TYR A 16 4.02 -18.45 4.64
CA TYR A 16 5.38 -18.48 4.11
C TYR A 16 5.46 -17.78 2.75
N ASP A 17 4.49 -18.02 1.88
CA ASP A 17 4.41 -17.37 0.57
C ASP A 17 4.32 -15.85 0.72
N LEU A 18 3.46 -15.32 1.62
CA LEU A 18 3.31 -13.88 1.84
C LEU A 18 4.60 -13.21 2.34
N LYS A 19 5.39 -13.88 3.20
CA LYS A 19 6.67 -13.38 3.69
C LYS A 19 7.76 -13.33 2.62
N SER A 20 7.63 -14.15 1.58
CA SER A 20 8.59 -14.17 0.46
C SER A 20 8.32 -13.06 -0.57
N ILE A 21 7.14 -12.43 -0.54
CA ILE A 21 6.76 -11.36 -1.46
C ILE A 21 7.56 -10.10 -1.15
N THR A 22 8.24 -9.57 -2.13
CA THR A 22 9.05 -8.36 -1.99
C THR A 22 8.21 -7.08 -2.00
N GLU A 23 8.79 -5.98 -1.51
CA GLU A 23 8.16 -4.65 -1.57
C GLU A 23 7.78 -4.28 -3.02
N GLU A 24 8.65 -4.56 -3.99
CA GLU A 24 8.38 -4.28 -5.40
C GLU A 24 7.20 -5.11 -5.95
N GLN A 25 7.08 -6.36 -5.54
CA GLN A 25 5.96 -7.22 -5.96
C GLN A 25 4.63 -6.73 -5.35
N TYR A 26 4.60 -6.38 -4.06
CA TYR A 26 3.41 -5.77 -3.46
C TYR A 26 3.06 -4.44 -4.14
N ALA A 27 4.04 -3.57 -4.37
CA ALA A 27 3.83 -2.31 -5.06
C ALA A 27 3.33 -2.49 -6.51
N MET A 28 3.81 -3.52 -7.22
CA MET A 28 3.31 -3.84 -8.55
C MET A 28 1.87 -4.32 -8.51
N MET A 29 1.50 -5.20 -7.57
CA MET A 29 0.10 -5.64 -7.40
C MET A 29 -0.80 -4.45 -7.06
N GLU A 30 -0.32 -3.48 -6.30
CA GLU A 30 -1.04 -2.26 -6.00
C GLU A 30 -1.19 -1.37 -7.24
N LEU A 31 -0.12 -1.15 -8.01
CA LEU A 31 -0.17 -0.43 -9.27
C LEU A 31 -1.19 -1.04 -10.25
N MET A 32 -1.29 -2.36 -10.30
CA MET A 32 -2.25 -3.09 -11.14
C MET A 32 -3.72 -2.84 -10.73
N ASN A 33 -3.97 -2.39 -9.50
CA ASN A 33 -5.30 -2.00 -9.03
C ASN A 33 -5.69 -0.58 -9.47
N ASP A 34 -4.76 0.24 -9.99
CA ASP A 34 -5.11 1.57 -10.49
C ASP A 34 -6.09 1.47 -11.66
N ARG A 35 -7.12 2.32 -11.64
CA ARG A 35 -8.13 2.37 -12.72
C ARG A 35 -7.52 2.67 -14.09
N LEU A 36 -6.32 3.23 -14.11
CA LEU A 36 -5.56 3.59 -15.30
C LEU A 36 -4.38 2.64 -15.56
N ALA A 37 -4.25 1.53 -14.81
CA ALA A 37 -3.17 0.56 -14.98
C ALA A 37 -3.08 0.04 -16.42
N HIS A 38 -4.23 -0.13 -17.08
CA HIS A 38 -4.31 -0.53 -18.49
C HIS A 38 -3.73 0.51 -19.48
N CYS A 39 -3.55 1.75 -19.04
CA CYS A 39 -2.93 2.83 -19.84
C CYS A 39 -1.39 2.85 -19.71
N ILE A 40 -0.82 2.07 -18.80
CA ILE A 40 0.63 2.01 -18.59
C ILE A 40 1.22 1.02 -19.59
N PRO A 41 2.19 1.43 -20.44
CA PRO A 41 2.96 0.48 -21.25
C PRO A 41 3.63 -0.56 -20.32
N LYS A 42 3.57 -1.85 -20.69
CA LYS A 42 4.06 -2.94 -19.82
C LYS A 42 5.52 -2.76 -19.41
N GLU A 43 6.34 -2.26 -20.31
CA GLU A 43 7.75 -1.96 -20.10
C GLU A 43 8.00 -0.77 -19.16
N LYS A 44 6.96 0.01 -18.84
CA LYS A 44 7.04 1.16 -17.94
C LYS A 44 6.50 0.92 -16.54
N CYS A 45 5.83 -0.21 -16.32
CA CYS A 45 5.24 -0.51 -15.02
C CYS A 45 6.29 -0.50 -13.89
N ARG A 46 7.47 -1.06 -14.12
CA ARG A 46 8.57 -1.09 -13.14
C ARG A 46 9.06 0.32 -12.80
N ASP A 47 9.18 1.21 -13.78
CA ASP A 47 9.60 2.59 -13.54
C ASP A 47 8.67 3.28 -12.54
N TYR A 48 7.35 3.16 -12.72
CA TYR A 48 6.36 3.75 -11.80
C TYR A 48 6.48 3.17 -10.37
N VAL A 49 6.66 1.85 -10.24
CA VAL A 49 6.84 1.19 -8.96
C VAL A 49 8.11 1.70 -8.27
N THR A 50 9.23 1.68 -8.98
CA THR A 50 10.53 2.11 -8.44
C THR A 50 10.51 3.57 -8.01
N GLU A 51 9.95 4.47 -8.85
CA GLU A 51 9.85 5.89 -8.55
C GLU A 51 8.90 6.17 -7.36
N ALA A 52 7.77 5.43 -7.26
CA ALA A 52 6.86 5.57 -6.14
C ALA A 52 7.49 5.11 -4.81
N ILE A 53 8.17 3.96 -4.81
CA ILE A 53 8.93 3.47 -3.65
C ILE A 53 10.00 4.50 -3.26
N ALA A 54 10.74 5.04 -4.22
CA ALA A 54 11.77 6.05 -3.97
C ALA A 54 11.20 7.31 -3.31
N CYS A 55 9.99 7.76 -3.71
CA CYS A 55 9.31 8.89 -3.06
C CYS A 55 9.05 8.62 -1.56
N GLY A 56 8.63 7.41 -1.20
CA GLY A 56 8.46 7.01 0.21
C GLY A 56 9.79 6.96 0.96
N GLN A 57 10.84 6.44 0.33
CA GLN A 57 12.20 6.38 0.90
C GLN A 57 12.77 7.79 1.14
N GLU A 58 12.65 8.69 0.16
CA GLU A 58 13.08 10.09 0.30
C GLU A 58 12.40 10.79 1.47
N ALA A 59 11.09 10.60 1.63
CA ALA A 59 10.36 11.13 2.77
C ALA A 59 10.83 10.50 4.09
N PHE A 60 11.06 9.17 4.11
CA PHE A 60 11.59 8.50 5.29
C PHE A 60 12.94 9.09 5.72
N GLU A 61 13.88 9.30 4.80
CA GLU A 61 15.20 9.88 5.15
C GLU A 61 15.07 11.28 5.78
N GLN A 62 14.05 12.06 5.39
CA GLN A 62 13.80 13.38 5.95
C GLN A 62 13.15 13.34 7.34
N TYR A 63 12.37 12.29 7.64
CA TYR A 63 11.53 12.22 8.84
C TYR A 63 11.82 11.01 9.74
N LYS A 64 12.85 10.20 9.48
CA LYS A 64 13.17 8.97 10.22
C LYS A 64 13.37 9.14 11.72
N ASP A 65 13.84 10.31 12.14
CA ASP A 65 14.09 10.66 13.54
C ASP A 65 13.03 11.62 14.11
N ALA A 66 11.98 11.91 13.33
CA ALA A 66 10.96 12.88 13.72
C ALA A 66 9.85 12.22 14.54
N ASP A 67 9.33 12.94 15.52
CA ASP A 67 8.06 12.60 16.17
C ASP A 67 6.91 13.05 15.27
N ILE A 68 6.38 12.12 14.45
CA ILE A 68 5.30 12.43 13.51
C ILE A 68 4.01 12.86 14.21
N MET A 69 3.76 12.32 15.43
CA MET A 69 2.61 12.73 16.23
C MET A 69 2.73 14.22 16.62
N ALA A 70 3.88 14.63 17.11
CA ALA A 70 4.12 16.04 17.45
C ALA A 70 4.01 16.96 16.22
N ILE A 71 4.50 16.52 15.06
CA ILE A 71 4.38 17.29 13.82
C ILE A 71 2.91 17.47 13.42
N LEU A 72 2.11 16.40 13.44
CA LEU A 72 0.69 16.46 13.10
C LEU A 72 -0.07 17.39 14.03
N VAL A 73 0.09 17.23 15.34
CA VAL A 73 -0.57 18.09 16.35
C VAL A 73 -0.18 19.55 16.19
N ASN A 74 1.12 19.84 16.04
CA ASN A 74 1.62 21.22 15.85
C ASN A 74 1.15 21.83 14.51
N SER A 75 0.78 21.00 13.53
CA SER A 75 0.21 21.43 12.25
C SER A 75 -1.31 21.58 12.28
N GLY A 76 -1.92 21.42 13.47
CA GLY A 76 -3.36 21.53 13.67
C GLY A 76 -4.16 20.35 13.14
N VAL A 77 -3.55 19.17 13.02
CA VAL A 77 -4.25 17.93 12.64
C VAL A 77 -4.83 17.29 13.90
N ALA A 78 -6.14 17.09 13.94
CA ALA A 78 -6.80 16.31 14.98
C ALA A 78 -6.62 14.81 14.70
N ILE A 79 -6.19 14.04 15.71
CA ILE A 79 -6.07 12.58 15.62
C ILE A 79 -7.21 11.99 16.44
N LEU A 80 -8.12 11.29 15.76
CA LEU A 80 -9.35 10.77 16.33
C LEU A 80 -9.31 9.23 16.32
N GLN A 81 -9.52 8.64 17.49
CA GLN A 81 -9.82 7.21 17.60
C GLN A 81 -11.34 7.06 17.48
N ASP A 82 -11.78 6.56 16.33
CA ASP A 82 -13.20 6.39 16.05
C ASP A 82 -13.64 4.98 16.45
N GLU A 83 -14.60 4.89 17.34
CA GLU A 83 -15.18 3.61 17.80
C GLU A 83 -16.33 3.13 16.90
N ARG A 84 -16.63 3.82 15.81
CA ARG A 84 -17.57 3.35 14.79
C ARG A 84 -16.86 2.41 13.83
N GLU A 85 -17.52 1.34 13.44
CA GLU A 85 -17.06 0.51 12.33
C GLU A 85 -17.13 1.31 11.02
N PHE A 86 -16.09 1.20 10.21
CA PHE A 86 -16.11 1.80 8.88
C PHE A 86 -17.12 1.04 8.01
N SER A 87 -18.12 1.76 7.49
CA SER A 87 -19.14 1.15 6.65
C SER A 87 -18.62 0.91 5.22
N HIS A 88 -18.31 -0.34 4.93
CA HIS A 88 -17.76 -0.78 3.62
C HIS A 88 -18.80 -0.83 2.49
N HIS A 89 -19.77 0.03 2.40
CA HIS A 89 -20.83 0.05 1.40
C HIS A 89 -20.45 -0.50 0.01
N GLY A 90 -20.22 -1.83 -0.08
CA GLY A 90 -19.92 -2.54 -1.32
C GLY A 90 -18.52 -2.29 -1.90
N GLN A 91 -17.58 -1.78 -1.12
CA GLN A 91 -16.19 -1.60 -1.54
C GLN A 91 -15.37 -2.85 -1.16
N ASN A 92 -14.53 -3.32 -2.08
CA ASN A 92 -13.68 -4.49 -1.90
C ASN A 92 -12.31 -4.14 -1.27
N TYR A 93 -12.24 -3.06 -0.48
CA TYR A 93 -11.03 -2.66 0.23
C TYR A 93 -11.36 -2.23 1.65
N GLU A 94 -10.43 -2.53 2.55
CA GLU A 94 -10.49 -2.19 3.95
C GLU A 94 -9.88 -0.80 4.19
N VAL A 95 -10.52 0.00 5.04
CA VAL A 95 -10.02 1.31 5.47
C VAL A 95 -9.77 1.26 6.96
N TRP A 96 -8.51 1.33 7.35
CA TRP A 96 -8.07 1.27 8.75
C TRP A 96 -7.91 2.65 9.37
N ALA A 97 -7.54 3.61 8.54
CA ALA A 97 -7.38 5.02 8.88
C ALA A 97 -7.70 5.88 7.67
N GLN A 98 -7.97 7.14 7.89
CA GLN A 98 -8.20 8.10 6.81
C GLN A 98 -7.78 9.50 7.22
N ILE A 99 -7.00 10.18 6.36
CA ILE A 99 -6.73 11.59 6.52
C ILE A 99 -7.72 12.45 5.73
N THR A 100 -8.21 13.48 6.38
CA THR A 100 -8.91 14.60 5.72
C THR A 100 -8.02 15.84 5.82
N CYS A 101 -7.59 16.34 4.67
CA CYS A 101 -6.77 17.55 4.55
C CYS A 101 -7.39 18.47 3.51
N GLY A 102 -8.38 19.26 3.94
CA GLY A 102 -9.06 20.19 3.03
C GLY A 102 -9.94 21.18 3.77
N GLY A 103 -10.02 22.42 3.26
CA GLY A 103 -10.82 23.48 3.87
C GLY A 103 -10.30 23.91 5.23
N LYS A 104 -11.20 24.00 6.22
CA LYS A 104 -10.88 24.41 7.60
C LYS A 104 -10.51 23.26 8.52
N GLU A 105 -10.73 22.02 8.11
CA GLU A 105 -10.56 20.83 8.95
C GLU A 105 -9.39 20.00 8.46
N LYS A 106 -8.53 19.63 9.41
CA LYS A 106 -7.46 18.65 9.20
C LYS A 106 -7.60 17.58 10.27
N LYS A 107 -7.82 16.35 9.89
CA LYS A 107 -7.93 15.22 10.82
C LYS A 107 -7.43 13.93 10.24
N ILE A 108 -6.98 13.05 11.13
CA ILE A 108 -6.76 11.63 10.86
C ILE A 108 -7.75 10.87 11.75
N GLU A 109 -8.56 10.02 11.14
CA GLU A 109 -9.51 9.13 11.80
C GLU A 109 -8.93 7.72 11.77
N LEU A 110 -8.79 7.10 12.94
CA LEU A 110 -8.35 5.71 13.11
C LEU A 110 -9.58 4.89 13.49
N PHE A 111 -9.98 3.92 12.67
CA PHE A 111 -11.15 3.08 12.91
C PHE A 111 -10.80 1.94 13.85
N MET A 112 -10.97 2.18 15.16
CA MET A 112 -10.48 1.29 16.21
C MET A 112 -11.11 -0.11 16.18
N PRO A 113 -12.42 -0.31 15.92
CA PRO A 113 -12.99 -1.65 15.81
C PRO A 113 -12.34 -2.45 14.67
N ASP A 114 -12.10 -1.83 13.52
CA ASP A 114 -11.46 -2.48 12.37
C ASP A 114 -10.00 -2.82 12.65
N LEU A 115 -9.26 -1.93 13.32
CA LEU A 115 -7.88 -2.18 13.74
C LEU A 115 -7.78 -3.34 14.75
N ARG A 116 -8.70 -3.46 15.70
CA ARG A 116 -8.76 -4.60 16.64
C ARG A 116 -9.09 -5.90 15.91
N ARG A 117 -10.02 -5.86 14.95
CA ARG A 117 -10.32 -7.00 14.09
C ARG A 117 -9.09 -7.43 13.30
N LYS A 118 -8.38 -6.49 12.69
CA LYS A 118 -7.11 -6.75 11.98
C LYS A 118 -6.09 -7.39 12.91
N GLN A 119 -5.91 -6.86 14.12
CA GLN A 119 -5.02 -7.41 15.13
C GLN A 119 -5.33 -8.88 15.44
N GLN A 120 -6.61 -9.18 15.69
CA GLN A 120 -7.04 -10.54 15.98
C GLN A 120 -6.73 -11.49 14.82
N ILE A 121 -7.05 -11.10 13.59
CA ILE A 121 -6.77 -11.90 12.40
C ILE A 121 -5.27 -12.13 12.22
N LEU A 122 -4.45 -11.11 12.39
CA LEU A 122 -2.99 -11.22 12.31
C LEU A 122 -2.46 -12.22 13.34
N LYS A 123 -2.91 -12.13 14.60
CA LYS A 123 -2.53 -13.04 15.68
C LYS A 123 -2.94 -14.50 15.38
N GLU A 124 -4.15 -14.72 14.87
CA GLU A 124 -4.63 -16.03 14.44
C GLU A 124 -3.80 -16.64 13.31
N ASN A 125 -3.13 -15.81 12.52
CA ASN A 125 -2.23 -16.20 11.43
C ASN A 125 -0.74 -16.13 11.83
N GLY A 126 -0.41 -16.07 13.14
CA GLY A 126 0.96 -16.15 13.62
C GLY A 126 1.78 -14.86 13.45
N VAL A 127 1.10 -13.74 13.24
CA VAL A 127 1.72 -12.40 13.22
C VAL A 127 1.37 -11.69 14.52
N ASP A 128 2.36 -11.54 15.38
CA ASP A 128 2.20 -10.88 16.69
C ASP A 128 2.30 -9.36 16.51
N ALA A 129 1.17 -8.74 16.17
CA ALA A 129 1.03 -7.30 16.03
C ALA A 129 0.17 -6.75 17.17
N GLU A 130 0.75 -5.89 17.99
CA GLU A 130 -0.01 -5.18 19.03
C GLU A 130 -0.91 -4.08 18.43
N GLU A 131 -2.04 -3.77 19.07
CA GLU A 131 -2.95 -2.69 18.66
C GLU A 131 -2.20 -1.37 18.47
N GLN A 132 -1.32 -1.03 19.43
CA GLN A 132 -0.53 0.20 19.35
C GLN A 132 0.44 0.23 18.16
N TRP A 133 0.97 -0.93 17.77
CA TRP A 133 1.83 -1.04 16.60
C TRP A 133 1.03 -0.77 15.33
N LEU A 134 -0.18 -1.34 15.21
CA LEU A 134 -1.08 -1.09 14.08
C LEU A 134 -1.49 0.38 14.00
N VAL A 135 -1.88 0.98 15.13
CA VAL A 135 -2.19 2.41 15.21
C VAL A 135 -1.02 3.27 14.69
N LYS A 136 0.21 2.98 15.15
CA LYS A 136 1.41 3.71 14.69
C LYS A 136 1.70 3.49 13.21
N LEU A 137 1.51 2.26 12.70
CA LEU A 137 1.71 1.93 11.30
C LEU A 137 0.78 2.75 10.41
N HIS A 138 -0.52 2.75 10.73
CA HIS A 138 -1.51 3.50 9.94
C HIS A 138 -1.35 5.01 10.12
N LEU A 139 -0.97 5.48 11.32
CA LEU A 139 -0.64 6.89 11.52
C LEU A 139 0.57 7.32 10.67
N ALA A 140 1.59 6.48 10.53
CA ALA A 140 2.74 6.76 9.67
C ALA A 140 2.33 6.79 8.18
N HIS A 141 1.43 5.92 7.76
CA HIS A 141 0.86 5.92 6.41
C HIS A 141 0.10 7.24 6.14
N GLU A 142 -0.82 7.62 7.02
CA GLU A 142 -1.59 8.88 6.89
C GLU A 142 -0.70 10.12 7.01
N PHE A 143 0.39 10.05 7.77
CA PHE A 143 1.38 11.12 7.84
C PHE A 143 2.07 11.34 6.50
N TYR A 144 2.37 10.28 5.73
CA TYR A 144 2.88 10.44 4.38
C TYR A 144 1.91 11.22 3.49
N HIS A 145 0.63 10.87 3.51
CA HIS A 145 -0.39 11.64 2.79
C HIS A 145 -0.50 13.08 3.28
N PHE A 146 -0.35 13.33 4.59
CA PHE A 146 -0.26 14.69 5.11
C PHE A 146 0.91 15.46 4.48
N LEU A 147 2.07 14.84 4.33
CA LEU A 147 3.22 15.45 3.65
C LEU A 147 2.93 15.74 2.18
N GLU A 148 2.25 14.83 1.47
CA GLU A 148 1.83 15.08 0.08
C GLU A 148 0.93 16.32 -0.02
N TYR A 149 0.00 16.50 0.90
CA TYR A 149 -0.90 17.65 0.91
C TYR A 149 -0.22 18.97 1.27
N THR A 150 0.84 18.94 2.08
CA THR A 150 1.39 20.14 2.70
C THR A 150 2.76 20.56 2.18
N LYS A 151 3.59 19.60 1.74
CA LYS A 151 5.00 19.86 1.42
C LYS A 151 5.50 19.22 0.14
N LEU A 152 5.20 17.93 -0.08
CA LEU A 152 5.84 17.15 -1.13
C LEU A 152 5.15 17.26 -2.49
N GLY A 153 3.84 17.58 -2.48
CA GLY A 153 2.97 17.39 -3.63
C GLY A 153 2.63 15.90 -3.86
N ARG A 154 1.53 15.61 -4.51
CA ARG A 154 1.07 14.24 -4.75
C ARG A 154 2.05 13.50 -5.66
N VAL A 155 2.41 12.28 -5.30
CA VAL A 155 3.30 11.42 -6.10
C VAL A 155 2.78 11.28 -7.53
N GLY A 156 1.48 11.05 -7.73
CA GLY A 156 0.89 10.94 -9.06
C GLY A 156 1.07 12.18 -9.95
N THR A 157 1.33 13.38 -9.37
CA THR A 157 1.65 14.59 -10.13
C THR A 157 3.14 14.80 -10.30
N ARG A 158 3.98 14.16 -9.51
CA ARG A 158 5.44 14.17 -9.62
C ARG A 158 5.91 13.20 -10.69
N LEU A 159 5.26 12.04 -10.78
CA LEU A 159 5.55 11.02 -11.79
C LEU A 159 4.93 11.41 -13.13
N LYS A 160 5.46 10.80 -14.19
CA LYS A 160 4.95 11.02 -15.54
C LYS A 160 3.49 10.56 -15.64
N PRO A 161 2.55 11.42 -16.08
CA PRO A 161 1.16 11.02 -16.22
C PRO A 161 0.98 10.00 -17.36
N VAL A 162 -0.01 9.12 -17.23
CA VAL A 162 -0.38 8.19 -18.30
C VAL A 162 -1.29 8.85 -19.32
N GLN A 163 -1.22 8.38 -20.56
CA GLN A 163 -2.08 8.83 -21.64
C GLN A 163 -3.34 7.96 -21.67
N LYS A 164 -4.50 8.60 -21.53
CA LYS A 164 -5.80 7.95 -21.65
C LYS A 164 -6.52 8.44 -22.91
N ASN A 165 -6.86 7.53 -23.81
CA ASN A 165 -7.69 7.84 -24.96
C ASN A 165 -9.14 8.03 -24.54
N THR A 166 -9.76 9.08 -25.07
CA THR A 166 -11.17 9.42 -24.86
C THR A 166 -11.84 9.67 -26.20
N LEU A 167 -13.16 9.80 -26.22
CA LEU A 167 -13.92 10.14 -27.45
C LEU A 167 -13.52 11.51 -28.04
N PHE A 168 -12.92 12.39 -27.22
CA PHE A 168 -12.53 13.74 -27.60
C PHE A 168 -11.02 13.93 -27.75
N GLY A 169 -10.27 12.83 -27.81
CA GLY A 169 -8.80 12.84 -27.94
C GLY A 169 -8.08 12.24 -26.75
N THR A 170 -6.75 12.37 -26.75
CA THR A 170 -5.89 11.83 -25.69
C THR A 170 -5.72 12.86 -24.56
N VAL A 171 -5.92 12.43 -23.32
CA VAL A 171 -5.72 13.25 -22.12
C VAL A 171 -4.66 12.62 -21.22
N GLN A 172 -3.88 13.45 -20.55
CA GLN A 172 -2.93 13.00 -19.54
C GLN A 172 -3.62 12.90 -18.17
N ARG A 173 -3.37 11.81 -17.43
CA ARG A 173 -3.92 11.57 -16.13
C ARG A 173 -2.87 11.02 -15.17
N PRO A 174 -2.81 11.54 -13.92
CA PRO A 174 -1.95 10.97 -12.90
C PRO A 174 -2.53 9.62 -12.43
N LEU A 175 -1.64 8.72 -12.00
CA LEU A 175 -2.00 7.49 -11.30
C LEU A 175 -2.27 7.82 -9.83
N ALA A 176 -3.30 7.22 -9.25
CA ALA A 176 -3.66 7.44 -7.85
C ALA A 176 -2.88 6.51 -6.90
N THR A 177 -2.73 5.25 -7.27
CA THR A 177 -2.12 4.22 -6.42
C THR A 177 -0.62 4.41 -6.16
N VAL A 178 0.08 5.21 -6.95
CA VAL A 178 1.50 5.54 -6.68
C VAL A 178 1.69 6.30 -5.36
N SER A 179 0.68 7.05 -4.90
CA SER A 179 0.67 7.68 -3.58
C SER A 179 0.57 6.63 -2.46
N GLU A 180 -0.26 5.61 -2.63
CA GLU A 180 -0.39 4.49 -1.68
C GLU A 180 0.91 3.68 -1.60
N ILE A 181 1.53 3.37 -2.75
CA ILE A 181 2.83 2.69 -2.80
C ILE A 181 3.88 3.46 -2.00
N ALA A 182 3.96 4.77 -2.19
CA ALA A 182 4.90 5.62 -1.47
C ALA A 182 4.59 5.70 0.03
N ALA A 183 3.30 5.78 0.41
CA ALA A 183 2.87 5.78 1.81
C ALA A 183 3.22 4.47 2.52
N HIS A 184 2.99 3.32 1.89
CA HIS A 184 3.41 2.02 2.41
C HIS A 184 4.93 1.91 2.57
N SER A 185 5.68 2.36 1.56
CA SER A 185 7.14 2.39 1.58
C SER A 185 7.70 3.25 2.72
N PHE A 186 7.10 4.43 2.95
CA PHE A 186 7.42 5.29 4.08
C PHE A 186 7.09 4.60 5.42
N ALA A 187 5.86 4.14 5.58
CA ALA A 187 5.37 3.58 6.84
C ALA A 187 6.16 2.34 7.27
N GLY A 188 6.44 1.41 6.36
CA GLY A 188 7.25 0.21 6.64
C GLY A 188 8.64 0.56 7.16
N ARG A 189 9.32 1.53 6.55
CA ARG A 189 10.65 2.00 6.98
C ARG A 189 10.60 2.76 8.29
N TYR A 190 9.61 3.63 8.47
CA TYR A 190 9.43 4.40 9.70
C TYR A 190 9.21 3.48 10.91
N MET A 191 8.42 2.42 10.73
CA MET A 191 8.17 1.41 11.75
C MET A 191 9.35 0.47 11.98
N LYS A 192 10.39 0.48 11.12
CA LYS A 192 11.50 -0.47 11.12
C LYS A 192 11.02 -1.92 11.21
N SER A 193 9.94 -2.20 10.49
CA SER A 193 9.26 -3.48 10.54
C SER A 193 9.83 -4.46 9.52
N GLU A 194 10.04 -5.71 9.94
CA GLU A 194 10.33 -6.82 9.02
C GLU A 194 9.08 -7.26 8.24
N ILE A 195 7.89 -6.86 8.74
CA ILE A 195 6.60 -7.16 8.10
C ILE A 195 6.22 -5.95 7.27
N LEU A 196 6.06 -6.14 5.97
CA LEU A 196 5.60 -5.09 5.07
C LEU A 196 4.14 -4.71 5.40
N PRO A 197 3.79 -3.41 5.38
CA PRO A 197 2.43 -2.97 5.68
C PRO A 197 1.38 -3.69 4.85
N GLN A 198 1.59 -3.82 3.54
CA GLN A 198 0.69 -4.49 2.61
C GLN A 198 0.46 -5.97 2.97
N MET A 199 1.49 -6.68 3.46
CA MET A 199 1.34 -8.07 3.89
C MET A 199 0.23 -8.21 4.95
N THR A 200 0.11 -7.24 5.86
CA THR A 200 -0.92 -7.27 6.90
C THR A 200 -2.33 -7.19 6.31
N ASP A 201 -2.51 -6.44 5.23
CA ASP A 201 -3.80 -6.29 4.53
C ASP A 201 -4.15 -7.57 3.75
N TYR A 202 -3.17 -8.16 3.07
CA TYR A 202 -3.37 -9.42 2.35
C TYR A 202 -3.73 -10.57 3.30
N ILE A 203 -3.15 -10.63 4.51
CA ILE A 203 -3.54 -11.61 5.54
C ILE A 203 -5.02 -11.47 5.89
N VAL A 204 -5.49 -10.24 6.09
CA VAL A 204 -6.92 -10.00 6.40
C VAL A 204 -7.79 -10.41 5.23
N MET A 205 -7.51 -9.95 4.02
CA MET A 205 -8.30 -10.26 2.83
C MET A 205 -8.40 -11.77 2.54
N LEU A 206 -7.31 -12.51 2.74
CA LEU A 206 -7.29 -13.97 2.61
C LEU A 206 -8.11 -14.65 3.71
N SER A 207 -7.93 -14.22 4.96
CA SER A 207 -8.60 -14.81 6.12
C SER A 207 -10.12 -14.62 6.09
N GLU A 208 -10.59 -13.52 5.55
CA GLU A 208 -12.00 -13.20 5.40
C GLU A 208 -12.60 -13.68 4.08
N GLY A 209 -11.79 -14.27 3.20
CA GLY A 209 -12.24 -14.75 1.90
C GLY A 209 -12.58 -13.65 0.91
N ILE A 210 -12.17 -12.41 1.17
CA ILE A 210 -12.32 -11.27 0.25
C ILE A 210 -11.45 -11.49 -0.99
N LEU A 211 -10.25 -12.02 -0.79
CA LEU A 211 -9.32 -12.39 -1.85
C LEU A 211 -9.11 -13.92 -1.82
N PRO A 212 -9.52 -14.65 -2.84
CA PRO A 212 -9.17 -16.08 -2.99
C PRO A 212 -7.65 -16.26 -3.15
N GLU A 213 -7.11 -17.32 -2.57
CA GLU A 213 -5.67 -17.67 -2.66
C GLU A 213 -5.18 -17.80 -4.11
N GLU A 214 -5.98 -18.44 -4.96
CA GLU A 214 -5.69 -18.58 -6.38
C GLU A 214 -5.54 -17.23 -7.08
N THR A 215 -6.45 -16.31 -6.78
CA THR A 215 -6.39 -14.95 -7.31
C THR A 215 -5.14 -14.20 -6.85
N LEU A 216 -4.70 -14.38 -5.60
CA LEU A 216 -3.43 -13.81 -5.14
C LEU A 216 -2.24 -14.37 -5.93
N ARG A 217 -2.19 -15.69 -6.15
CA ARG A 217 -1.12 -16.33 -6.92
C ARG A 217 -1.06 -15.84 -8.37
N GLU A 218 -2.22 -15.74 -9.03
CA GLU A 218 -2.32 -15.18 -10.39
C GLU A 218 -1.80 -13.73 -10.44
N ARG A 219 -2.20 -12.91 -9.48
CA ARG A 219 -1.76 -11.51 -9.38
C ARG A 219 -0.27 -11.39 -9.12
N LEU A 220 0.28 -12.23 -8.26
CA LEU A 220 1.70 -12.27 -7.97
C LEU A 220 2.49 -12.65 -9.22
N GLN A 221 2.05 -13.69 -9.93
CA GLN A 221 2.67 -14.09 -11.19
C GLN A 221 2.65 -12.96 -12.22
N GLU A 222 1.51 -12.27 -12.39
CA GLU A 222 1.42 -11.12 -13.29
C GLU A 222 2.34 -9.98 -12.86
N ALA A 223 2.43 -9.71 -11.56
CA ALA A 223 3.33 -8.69 -11.02
C ALA A 223 4.80 -9.01 -11.34
N GLU A 224 5.22 -10.27 -11.14
CA GLU A 224 6.55 -10.72 -11.50
C GLU A 224 6.86 -10.58 -12.99
N GLU A 225 5.92 -10.95 -13.85
CA GLU A 225 6.08 -10.80 -15.30
C GLU A 225 6.26 -9.34 -15.71
N ARG A 226 5.53 -8.42 -15.08
CA ARG A 226 5.65 -6.98 -15.35
C ARG A 226 6.96 -6.40 -14.83
N LEU A 227 7.47 -6.90 -13.70
CA LEU A 227 8.77 -6.49 -13.14
C LEU A 227 9.96 -6.97 -13.99
N ARG A 228 9.89 -8.17 -14.58
CA ARG A 228 10.97 -8.76 -15.39
C ARG A 228 11.13 -8.11 -16.78
N LYS A 229 10.08 -7.58 -17.38
CA LYS A 229 10.09 -7.09 -18.78
C LYS A 229 11.02 -5.92 -19.06
N ASN A 230 11.56 -5.26 -18.04
CA ASN A 230 12.56 -4.19 -18.21
C ASN A 230 14.01 -4.67 -18.33
N GLU A 231 14.33 -5.91 -17.94
CA GLU A 231 15.71 -6.41 -17.99
C GLU A 231 16.22 -6.74 -19.41
N GLY A 232 15.31 -6.85 -20.39
CA GLY A 232 15.64 -7.17 -21.77
C GLY A 232 15.92 -5.97 -22.69
N GLY A 233 15.74 -4.73 -22.23
CA GLY A 233 15.83 -3.53 -23.06
C GLY A 233 17.22 -2.88 -23.20
N GLU A 234 18.17 -3.21 -22.36
CA GLU A 234 19.50 -2.55 -22.35
C GLU A 234 20.61 -3.27 -23.12
N GLN A 235 20.36 -4.47 -23.69
CA GLN A 235 21.43 -5.24 -24.36
C GLN A 235 21.59 -5.00 -25.86
N ASN A 236 20.82 -4.11 -26.51
CA ASN A 236 20.89 -3.93 -27.96
C ASN A 236 21.32 -2.54 -28.45
N VAL A 237 22.05 -1.74 -27.69
CA VAL A 237 22.66 -0.47 -28.18
C VAL A 237 24.13 -0.42 -27.83
N SER A 238 24.92 -1.40 -28.35
CA SER A 238 26.35 -1.21 -28.55
C SER A 238 26.86 -2.26 -29.52
N MET A 239 26.61 -2.07 -30.78
CA MET A 239 27.42 -2.52 -31.94
C MET A 239 26.82 -1.90 -33.21
N GLY A 240 27.37 -0.77 -33.62
CA GLY A 240 27.07 -0.12 -34.87
C GLY A 240 27.95 1.09 -35.02
#